data_9cef61b915bd4647b9770369a1bc34ae
#
_entry.id   9cef61b915bd4647b9770369a1bc34ae
#
_cell.length_a   1.000
_cell.length_b   1.000
_cell.length_c   1.000
_cell.angle_alpha   90.00
_cell.angle_beta   90.00
_cell.angle_gamma   90.00
#
_symmetry.space_group_name_H-M   'P 1'
#
loop_
_entity.id
_entity.type
_entity.pdbx_description
1 polymer ?
#
loop_
_entity_poly.entity_id
_entity_poly.type
_entity_poly.pdbx_seq_one_letter_code
_entity_poly.pdbx_strand_id
1 'polypeptide(L)'
;MMAVVIFAVSVVTLMMFFVSYCRSLMAASSRHMLSTEVRDVTGIKDFATARDYVKVMQLLQLCPERPEDRVGLRAVGIYYDILDMTQRSIARLIPQLQAWMEHERAGCANFAVVALDRRIAFNREALAREGEF
;
A
#
# COMPACT_ATOMS: atom_id res chain seq x y z
N MET A 1 20.34 -16.29 -27.76
CA MET A 1 18.96 -15.85 -28.04
C MET A 1 17.92 -16.55 -27.18
N MET A 2 17.92 -17.87 -27.06
CA MET A 2 16.95 -18.60 -26.23
C MET A 2 17.01 -18.21 -24.76
N ALA A 3 18.20 -18.05 -24.19
CA ALA A 3 18.36 -17.67 -22.78
C ALA A 3 17.75 -16.31 -22.47
N VAL A 4 17.85 -15.34 -23.38
CA VAL A 4 17.27 -13.99 -23.22
C VAL A 4 15.74 -14.06 -23.25
N VAL A 5 15.17 -14.88 -24.13
CA VAL A 5 13.72 -15.07 -24.24
C VAL A 5 13.17 -15.71 -22.95
N ILE A 6 13.82 -16.76 -22.47
CA ILE A 6 13.43 -17.46 -21.24
C ILE A 6 13.51 -16.49 -20.04
N PHE A 7 14.58 -15.72 -19.96
CA PHE A 7 14.74 -14.71 -18.90
C PHE A 7 13.65 -13.65 -18.97
N ALA A 8 13.37 -13.12 -20.17
CA ALA A 8 12.33 -12.11 -20.35
C ALA A 8 10.94 -12.64 -19.96
N VAL A 9 10.60 -13.86 -20.39
CA VAL A 9 9.32 -14.50 -20.02
C VAL A 9 9.23 -14.71 -18.50
N SER A 10 10.32 -15.14 -17.88
CA SER A 10 10.37 -15.34 -16.42
C SER A 10 10.15 -14.03 -15.67
N VAL A 11 10.80 -12.94 -16.10
CA VAL A 11 10.65 -11.62 -15.49
C VAL A 11 9.22 -11.11 -15.65
N VAL A 12 8.63 -11.22 -16.84
CA VAL A 12 7.25 -10.80 -17.10
C VAL A 12 6.27 -11.58 -16.23
N THR A 13 6.44 -12.90 -16.14
CA THR A 13 5.59 -13.76 -15.30
C THR A 13 5.69 -13.38 -13.84
N LEU A 14 6.91 -13.14 -13.35
CA LEU A 14 7.15 -12.73 -11.98
C LEU A 14 6.51 -11.36 -11.69
N MET A 15 6.64 -10.42 -12.62
CA MET A 15 6.00 -9.09 -12.49
C MET A 15 4.49 -9.19 -12.48
N MET A 16 3.89 -10.00 -13.34
CA MET A 16 2.45 -10.22 -13.35
C MET A 16 1.98 -10.85 -12.05
N PHE A 17 2.70 -11.82 -11.54
CA PHE A 17 2.38 -12.45 -10.25
C PHE A 17 2.47 -11.43 -9.10
N PHE A 18 3.51 -10.61 -9.07
CA PHE A 18 3.72 -9.58 -8.06
C PHE A 18 2.60 -8.53 -8.10
N VAL A 19 2.24 -8.03 -9.29
CA VAL A 19 1.14 -7.07 -9.45
C VAL A 19 -0.18 -7.68 -9.00
N SER A 20 -0.45 -8.92 -9.37
CA SER A 20 -1.66 -9.63 -8.95
C SER A 20 -1.73 -9.79 -7.43
N TYR A 21 -0.61 -10.12 -6.80
CA TYR A 21 -0.50 -10.21 -5.34
C TYR A 21 -0.80 -8.87 -4.66
N CYS A 22 -0.17 -7.79 -5.11
CA CYS A 22 -0.39 -6.45 -4.56
C CYS A 22 -1.84 -6.00 -4.74
N ARG A 23 -2.43 -6.24 -5.90
CA ARG A 23 -3.84 -5.90 -6.15
C ARG A 23 -4.79 -6.70 -5.27
N SER A 24 -4.48 -7.96 -5.01
CA SER A 24 -5.24 -8.79 -4.07
C SER A 24 -5.21 -8.22 -2.66
N LEU A 25 -4.03 -7.80 -2.19
CA LEU A 25 -3.88 -7.16 -0.89
C LEU A 25 -4.68 -5.85 -0.80
N MET A 26 -4.61 -5.02 -1.84
CA MET A 26 -5.33 -3.76 -1.90
C MET A 26 -6.85 -3.96 -1.94
N ALA A 27 -7.32 -4.96 -2.67
CA ALA A 27 -8.75 -5.29 -2.73
C ALA A 27 -9.28 -5.77 -1.38
N ALA A 28 -8.51 -6.58 -0.66
CA ALA A 28 -8.86 -7.00 0.69
C ALA A 28 -8.93 -5.80 1.65
N SER A 29 -8.01 -4.86 1.52
CA SER A 29 -7.96 -3.64 2.35
C SER A 29 -9.09 -2.66 2.06
N SER A 30 -9.57 -2.58 0.82
CA SER A 30 -10.63 -1.65 0.42
C SER A 30 -11.97 -1.93 1.11
N ARG A 31 -12.15 -3.14 1.63
CA ARG A 31 -13.35 -3.54 2.37
C ARG A 31 -13.30 -3.16 3.85
N HIS A 32 -12.15 -2.75 4.34
CA HIS A 32 -11.98 -2.39 5.75
C HIS A 32 -12.50 -0.97 6.00
N MET A 33 -13.34 -0.81 7.02
CA MET A 33 -13.80 0.51 7.46
C MET A 33 -12.76 1.11 8.41
N LEU A 34 -12.34 2.33 8.11
CA LEU A 34 -11.40 3.05 8.95
C LEU A 34 -12.05 3.44 10.27
N SER A 35 -11.31 3.32 11.37
CA SER A 35 -11.76 3.79 12.67
C SER A 35 -11.82 5.31 12.69
N THR A 36 -12.69 5.84 13.57
CA THR A 36 -12.84 7.29 13.75
C THR A 36 -11.52 7.96 14.14
N GLU A 37 -10.70 7.29 14.93
CA GLU A 37 -9.41 7.79 15.38
C GLU A 37 -8.43 8.01 14.22
N VAL A 38 -8.36 7.06 13.31
CA VAL A 38 -7.50 7.16 12.13
C VAL A 38 -7.99 8.28 11.23
N ARG A 39 -9.30 8.43 11.07
CA ARG A 39 -9.88 9.54 10.31
C ARG A 39 -9.51 10.89 10.88
N ASP A 40 -9.56 11.03 12.20
CA ASP A 40 -9.23 12.28 12.89
C ASP A 40 -7.74 12.63 12.77
N VAL A 41 -6.86 11.63 12.93
CA VAL A 41 -5.40 11.83 12.88
C VAL A 41 -4.92 12.10 11.45
N THR A 42 -5.44 11.37 10.47
CA THR A 42 -4.98 11.47 9.08
C THR A 42 -5.76 12.49 8.25
N GLY A 43 -6.97 12.86 8.69
CA GLY A 43 -7.89 13.70 7.93
C GLY A 43 -8.52 13.01 6.71
N ILE A 44 -8.34 11.71 6.57
CA ILE A 44 -8.90 10.91 5.48
C ILE A 44 -10.30 10.45 5.88
N LYS A 45 -11.31 10.87 5.11
CA LYS A 45 -12.71 10.55 5.42
C LYS A 45 -13.16 9.23 4.79
N ASP A 46 -12.96 9.06 3.49
CA ASP A 46 -13.47 7.90 2.74
C ASP A 46 -12.36 7.10 2.05
N PHE A 47 -11.61 7.74 1.18
CA PHE A 47 -10.53 7.09 0.45
C PHE A 47 -9.24 7.91 0.54
N ALA A 48 -8.15 7.21 0.79
CA ALA A 48 -6.83 7.81 0.72
C ALA A 48 -6.47 8.14 -0.74
N THR A 49 -5.84 9.28 -0.96
CA THR A 49 -5.31 9.67 -2.26
C THR A 49 -3.81 9.37 -2.34
N ALA A 50 -3.24 9.45 -3.53
CA ALA A 50 -1.80 9.26 -3.71
C ALA A 50 -0.95 10.24 -2.87
N ARG A 51 -1.48 11.44 -2.61
CA ARG A 51 -0.82 12.45 -1.77
C ARG A 51 -0.72 12.04 -0.31
N ASP A 52 -1.70 11.26 0.15
CA ASP A 52 -1.77 10.82 1.54
C ASP A 52 -0.78 9.68 1.85
N TYR A 53 -0.26 9.00 0.84
CA TYR A 53 0.64 7.87 1.00
C TYR A 53 1.88 8.20 1.82
N VAL A 54 2.56 9.31 1.50
CA VAL A 54 3.78 9.72 2.19
C VAL A 54 3.48 10.05 3.66
N LYS A 55 2.38 10.78 3.90
CA LYS A 55 1.94 11.14 5.25
C LYS A 55 1.63 9.90 6.09
N VAL A 56 0.91 8.95 5.50
CA VAL A 56 0.56 7.70 6.18
C VAL A 56 1.80 6.85 6.47
N MET A 57 2.75 6.78 5.53
CA MET A 57 4.00 6.05 5.76
C MET A 57 4.84 6.66 6.86
N GLN A 58 4.85 7.98 6.99
CA GLN A 58 5.51 8.65 8.12
C GLN A 58 4.86 8.29 9.45
N LEU A 59 3.53 8.26 9.50
CA LEU A 59 2.80 7.84 10.69
C LEU A 59 3.03 6.38 11.03
N LEU A 60 3.14 5.50 10.03
CA LEU A 60 3.45 4.09 10.23
C LEU A 60 4.84 3.87 10.84
N GLN A 61 5.81 4.71 10.51
CA GLN A 61 7.15 4.63 11.08
C GLN A 61 7.17 4.97 12.59
N LEU A 62 6.22 5.79 13.04
CA LEU A 62 6.08 6.14 14.45
C LEU A 62 5.41 5.04 15.28
N CYS A 63 4.70 4.13 14.65
CA CYS A 63 4.03 3.02 15.33
C CYS A 63 4.95 1.79 15.41
N PRO A 64 4.83 0.97 16.49
CA PRO A 64 5.57 -0.30 16.58
C PRO A 64 5.25 -1.22 15.41
N GLU A 65 6.27 -1.83 14.84
CA GLU A 65 6.15 -2.75 13.71
C GLU A 65 5.43 -4.05 14.10
N ARG A 66 4.48 -4.46 13.28
CA ARG A 66 3.86 -5.79 13.39
C ARG A 66 4.54 -6.70 12.36
N PRO A 67 5.07 -7.87 12.79
CA PRO A 67 5.72 -8.79 11.85
C PRO A 67 4.80 -9.27 10.74
N GLU A 68 3.50 -9.39 11.02
CA GLU A 68 2.48 -9.83 10.07
C GLU A 68 2.30 -8.89 8.89
N ASP A 69 2.43 -7.58 9.13
CA ASP A 69 2.22 -6.54 8.12
C ASP A 69 3.49 -6.20 7.33
N ARG A 70 4.65 -6.61 7.83
CA ARG A 70 5.96 -6.24 7.28
C ARG A 70 6.09 -6.59 5.79
N VAL A 71 5.75 -7.82 5.43
CA VAL A 71 5.88 -8.30 4.05
C VAL A 71 4.90 -7.59 3.12
N GLY A 72 3.64 -7.46 3.54
CA GLY A 72 2.60 -6.79 2.77
C GLY A 72 2.92 -5.31 2.54
N LEU A 73 3.32 -4.59 3.59
CA LEU A 73 3.70 -3.18 3.48
C LEU A 73 4.93 -2.96 2.60
N ARG A 74 5.92 -3.86 2.70
CA ARG A 74 7.11 -3.79 1.85
C ARG A 74 6.75 -4.04 0.38
N ALA A 75 5.92 -5.03 0.11
CA ALA A 75 5.47 -5.34 -1.25
C ALA A 75 4.69 -4.18 -1.87
N VAL A 76 3.74 -3.61 -1.13
CA VAL A 76 2.95 -2.46 -1.58
C VAL A 76 3.82 -1.21 -1.74
N GLY A 77 4.80 -1.01 -0.88
CA GLY A 77 5.77 0.08 -1.00
C GLY A 77 6.58 0.00 -2.28
N ILE A 78 7.09 -1.18 -2.60
CA ILE A 78 7.82 -1.43 -3.85
C ILE A 78 6.90 -1.21 -5.06
N TYR A 79 5.67 -1.69 -4.99
CA TYR A 79 4.68 -1.49 -6.04
C TYR A 79 4.38 -0.01 -6.27
N TYR A 80 4.21 0.76 -5.21
CA TYR A 80 4.01 2.20 -5.29
C TYR A 80 5.20 2.91 -5.95
N ASP A 81 6.43 2.54 -5.58
CA ASP A 81 7.64 3.11 -6.16
C ASP A 81 7.75 2.80 -7.64
N ILE A 82 7.41 1.58 -8.05
CA ILE A 82 7.36 1.18 -9.46
C ILE A 82 6.33 2.02 -10.23
N LEU A 83 5.14 2.20 -9.67
CA LEU A 83 4.09 3.00 -10.28
C LEU A 83 4.52 4.47 -10.43
N ASP A 84 5.13 5.03 -9.39
CA ASP A 84 5.62 6.41 -9.40
C ASP A 84 6.70 6.61 -10.46
N MET A 85 7.67 5.70 -10.54
CA MET A 85 8.73 5.72 -11.54
C MET A 85 8.16 5.58 -12.96
N THR A 86 7.22 4.67 -13.16
CA THR A 86 6.57 4.44 -14.45
C THR A 86 5.74 5.66 -14.86
N GLN A 87 5.04 6.28 -13.92
CA GLN A 87 4.27 7.49 -14.18
C GLN A 87 5.16 8.63 -14.67
N ARG A 88 6.33 8.82 -14.07
CA ARG A 88 7.28 9.86 -14.49
C ARG A 88 7.85 9.58 -15.87
N SER A 89 8.05 8.32 -16.23
CA SER A 89 8.73 7.93 -17.47
C SER A 89 7.78 7.77 -18.66
N ILE A 90 6.63 7.16 -18.46
CA ILE A 90 5.75 6.65 -19.54
C ILE A 90 4.41 7.39 -19.60
N ALA A 91 3.88 7.87 -18.48
CA ALA A 91 2.55 8.47 -18.44
C ALA A 91 2.44 9.77 -19.26
N ARG A 92 3.54 10.42 -19.56
CA ARG A 92 3.58 11.58 -20.48
C ARG A 92 3.21 11.20 -21.91
N LEU A 93 3.42 9.93 -22.28
CA LEU A 93 3.17 9.46 -23.64
C LEU A 93 1.74 8.93 -23.81
N ILE A 94 1.13 8.40 -22.75
CA ILE A 94 -0.20 7.77 -22.81
C ILE A 94 -1.08 8.32 -21.68
N PRO A 95 -1.99 9.28 -21.97
CA PRO A 95 -2.85 9.90 -20.93
C PRO A 95 -3.78 8.91 -20.22
N GLN A 96 -4.24 7.87 -20.92
CA GLN A 96 -5.12 6.85 -20.35
C GLN A 96 -4.47 6.05 -19.23
N LEU A 97 -3.15 5.81 -19.35
CA LEU A 97 -2.38 5.09 -18.36
C LEU A 97 -2.22 5.90 -17.07
N GLN A 98 -2.19 7.23 -17.18
CA GLN A 98 -2.05 8.12 -16.04
C GLN A 98 -3.21 7.98 -15.06
N ALA A 99 -4.45 7.95 -15.55
CA ALA A 99 -5.62 7.77 -14.69
C ALA A 99 -5.60 6.42 -13.97
N TRP A 100 -5.23 5.36 -14.67
CA TRP A 100 -5.10 4.03 -14.09
C TRP A 100 -4.02 3.99 -12.99
N MET A 101 -2.86 4.60 -13.26
CA MET A 101 -1.77 4.66 -12.29
C MET A 101 -2.12 5.45 -11.04
N GLU A 102 -2.84 6.57 -11.19
CA GLU A 102 -3.31 7.33 -10.03
C GLU A 102 -4.27 6.51 -9.18
N HIS A 103 -5.16 5.74 -9.81
CA HIS A 103 -6.06 4.85 -9.11
C HIS A 103 -5.30 3.76 -8.33
N GLU A 104 -4.28 3.16 -8.93
CA GLU A 104 -3.45 2.15 -8.27
C GLU A 104 -2.62 2.76 -7.11
N ARG A 105 -2.09 3.97 -7.30
CA ARG A 105 -1.36 4.69 -6.23
C ARG A 105 -2.29 5.01 -5.06
N ALA A 106 -3.52 5.43 -5.34
CA ALA A 106 -4.54 5.66 -4.31
C ALA A 106 -4.85 4.36 -3.55
N GLY A 107 -4.91 3.22 -4.26
CA GLY A 107 -5.06 1.90 -3.65
C GLY A 107 -3.91 1.56 -2.70
N CYS A 108 -2.67 1.86 -3.08
CA CYS A 108 -1.50 1.68 -2.21
C CYS A 108 -1.61 2.54 -0.94
N ALA A 109 -2.02 3.79 -1.08
CA ALA A 109 -2.23 4.69 0.05
C ALA A 109 -3.33 4.17 0.98
N ASN A 110 -4.43 3.68 0.41
CA ASN A 110 -5.52 3.08 1.19
C ASN A 110 -5.05 1.84 1.95
N PHE A 111 -4.25 0.98 1.33
CA PHE A 111 -3.65 -0.18 2.02
C PHE A 111 -2.80 0.26 3.21
N ALA A 112 -1.98 1.29 3.03
CA ALA A 112 -1.14 1.83 4.11
C ALA A 112 -1.99 2.40 5.26
N VAL A 113 -3.08 3.10 4.95
CA VAL A 113 -4.02 3.63 5.96
C VAL A 113 -4.67 2.51 6.75
N VAL A 114 -5.09 1.44 6.09
CA VAL A 114 -5.68 0.27 6.75
C VAL A 114 -4.66 -0.41 7.67
N ALA A 115 -3.41 -0.52 7.22
CA ALA A 115 -2.32 -1.06 8.05
C ALA A 115 -2.08 -0.19 9.29
N LEU A 116 -2.12 1.13 9.14
CA LEU A 116 -2.03 2.07 10.26
C LEU A 116 -3.18 1.88 11.25
N ASP A 117 -4.39 1.73 10.76
CA ASP A 117 -5.58 1.48 11.58
C ASP A 117 -5.43 0.20 12.41
N ARG A 118 -4.96 -0.87 11.79
CA ARG A 118 -4.69 -2.15 12.49
C ARG A 118 -3.62 -2.01 13.56
N ARG A 119 -2.56 -1.24 13.30
CA ARG A 119 -1.50 -0.99 14.28
C ARG A 119 -2.00 -0.19 15.48
N ILE A 120 -2.80 0.84 15.24
CA ILE A 120 -3.40 1.64 16.30
C ILE A 120 -4.33 0.78 17.16
N ALA A 121 -5.17 -0.03 16.55
CA ALA A 121 -6.07 -0.94 17.27
C ALA A 121 -5.29 -1.96 18.11
N PHE A 122 -4.23 -2.53 17.55
CA PHE A 122 -3.36 -3.48 18.27
C PHE A 122 -2.68 -2.84 19.47
N ASN A 123 -2.13 -1.64 19.31
CA ASN A 123 -1.48 -0.91 20.39
C ASN A 123 -2.47 -0.54 21.49
N ARG A 124 -3.70 -0.18 21.14
CA ARG A 124 -4.77 0.13 22.08
C ARG A 124 -5.13 -1.10 22.93
N GLU A 125 -5.25 -2.28 22.29
CA GLU A 125 -5.50 -3.52 23.02
C GLU A 125 -4.35 -3.88 23.95
N ALA A 126 -3.11 -3.71 23.52
CA ALA A 126 -1.94 -3.96 24.33
C ALA A 126 -1.91 -3.05 25.56
N LEU A 127 -2.19 -1.75 25.39
CA LEU A 127 -2.25 -0.79 26.50
C LEU A 127 -3.41 -1.10 27.46
N ALA A 128 -4.55 -1.53 26.94
CA ALA A 128 -5.68 -1.94 27.76
C ALA A 128 -5.34 -3.16 28.63
N ARG A 129 -4.61 -4.13 28.07
CA ARG A 129 -4.13 -5.30 28.83
C ARG A 129 -3.13 -4.92 29.92
N GLU A 130 -2.21 -4.02 29.63
CA GLU A 130 -1.25 -3.51 30.63
C GLU A 130 -1.96 -2.75 31.76
N GLY A 131 -3.00 -2.01 31.43
CA GLY A 131 -3.82 -1.27 32.39
C GLY A 131 -4.65 -2.12 33.34
N GLU A 132 -4.87 -3.41 33.04
CA GLU A 132 -5.58 -4.36 33.89
C GLU A 132 -4.69 -4.99 34.98
N PHE A 133 -3.40 -4.78 34.91
CA PHE A 133 -2.42 -5.22 35.91
C PHE A 133 -2.05 -4.07 36.82
#